data_9232e72436ad92a0f8ec9ce9b68b87bb
#
_entry.id   9232e72436ad92a0f8ec9ce9b68b87bb
#
_cell.length_a   1.000
_cell.length_b   1.000
_cell.length_c   1.000
_cell.angle_alpha   90.00
_cell.angle_beta   90.00
_cell.angle_gamma   90.00
#
_symmetry.space_group_name_H-M   'P 1'
#
loop_
_entity.id
_entity.type
_entity.pdbx_description
1 polymer ?
#
loop_
_entity_poly.entity_id
_entity_poly.type
_entity_poly.pdbx_seq_one_letter_code
_entity_poly.pdbx_strand_id
1 'polypeptide(L)'
;MLYYKNGRFRMDSISYELPDGVYIDTEFQSVIATGFEIVDPEGCFRIHIKGEHWDENSYEFFEKIICPFGYERLGKIEPVENNEMHGHKLWYQDSKFNYVEYRFDLPKGGKHTNISIILKADNTKITLSELENVPVFVTLMKSLRPE
;
A
#
# COMPACT_ATOMS: atom_id res chain seq x y z
N MET A 1 9.98 1.87 12.08
CA MET A 1 9.50 1.01 13.18
C MET A 1 8.01 1.20 13.39
N LEU A 2 7.29 0.11 13.54
CA LEU A 2 5.87 0.11 13.84
C LEU A 2 5.65 0.18 15.35
N TYR A 3 4.81 1.08 15.80
CA TYR A 3 4.35 1.13 17.18
C TYR A 3 2.91 1.62 17.29
N TYR A 4 2.25 1.29 18.41
CA TYR A 4 0.87 1.65 18.67
C TYR A 4 0.80 2.76 19.72
N LYS A 5 0.08 3.83 19.42
CA LYS A 5 -0.10 4.95 20.34
C LYS A 5 -1.39 5.68 20.04
N ASN A 6 -2.18 5.96 21.09
CA ASN A 6 -3.44 6.70 20.99
C ASN A 6 -4.42 6.11 19.99
N GLY A 7 -4.57 4.77 19.99
CA GLY A 7 -5.49 4.07 19.10
C GLY A 7 -5.04 3.94 17.66
N ARG A 8 -3.80 4.33 17.35
CA ARG A 8 -3.28 4.29 15.99
C ARG A 8 -1.95 3.57 15.92
N PHE A 9 -1.79 2.79 14.85
CA PHE A 9 -0.50 2.24 14.48
C PHE A 9 0.29 3.32 13.75
N ARG A 10 1.55 3.51 14.14
CA ARG A 10 2.45 4.52 13.58
C ARG A 10 3.66 3.86 12.97
N MET A 11 4.02 4.33 11.79
CA MET A 11 5.19 3.85 11.07
C MET A 11 5.85 5.06 10.39
N ASP A 12 6.95 5.52 10.97
CA ASP A 12 7.73 6.66 10.47
C ASP A 12 6.85 7.89 10.13
N SER A 13 6.52 8.07 8.86
CA SER A 13 5.85 9.29 8.39
C SER A 13 4.33 9.21 8.34
N ILE A 14 3.75 8.07 8.72
CA ILE A 14 2.30 7.85 8.64
C ILE A 14 1.74 7.18 9.88
N SER A 15 0.44 7.28 10.04
CA SER A 15 -0.32 6.48 11.01
C SER A 15 -1.64 6.03 10.40
N TYR A 16 -2.22 5.00 10.99
CA TYR A 16 -3.51 4.46 10.55
C TYR A 16 -4.15 3.65 11.68
N GLU A 17 -5.45 3.37 11.53
CA GLU A 17 -6.19 2.48 12.41
C GLU A 17 -6.27 1.09 11.77
N LEU A 18 -6.02 0.04 12.55
CA LEU A 18 -6.20 -1.33 12.06
C LEU A 18 -7.71 -1.63 12.02
N PRO A 19 -8.27 -1.93 10.85
CA PRO A 19 -9.68 -2.31 10.76
C PRO A 19 -9.99 -3.59 11.54
N ASP A 20 -11.26 -3.75 11.95
CA ASP A 20 -11.71 -4.97 12.59
C ASP A 20 -11.65 -6.16 11.63
N GLY A 21 -11.47 -7.35 12.19
CA GLY A 21 -11.50 -8.60 11.43
C GLY A 21 -10.20 -8.98 10.72
N VAL A 22 -9.15 -8.20 10.89
CA VAL A 22 -7.83 -8.48 10.31
C VAL A 22 -6.75 -8.36 11.38
N TYR A 23 -5.54 -8.85 11.07
CA TYR A 23 -4.41 -8.79 11.99
C TYR A 23 -3.12 -8.46 11.23
N ILE A 24 -2.11 -8.02 11.99
CA ILE A 24 -0.77 -7.79 11.46
C ILE A 24 0.01 -9.09 11.55
N ASP A 25 0.49 -9.59 10.41
CA ASP A 25 1.22 -10.85 10.32
C ASP A 25 2.74 -10.63 10.38
N THR A 26 3.26 -9.71 9.59
CA THR A 26 4.70 -9.55 9.40
C THR A 26 5.11 -8.10 9.49
N GLU A 27 6.21 -7.87 10.24
CA GLU A 27 6.96 -6.61 10.19
C GLU A 27 8.32 -6.93 9.59
N PHE A 28 8.78 -6.12 8.62
CA PHE A 28 10.13 -6.25 8.09
C PHE A 28 10.82 -4.89 8.04
N GLN A 29 12.15 -4.94 8.04
CA GLN A 29 12.98 -3.75 7.95
C GLN A 29 14.23 -4.06 7.15
N SER A 30 14.56 -3.17 6.20
CA SER A 30 15.76 -3.27 5.40
C SER A 30 16.36 -1.87 5.22
N VAL A 31 17.43 -1.77 4.44
CA VAL A 31 18.08 -0.48 4.16
C VAL A 31 17.12 0.49 3.44
N ILE A 32 16.27 -0.04 2.56
CA ILE A 32 15.41 0.78 1.70
C ILE A 32 13.93 0.73 2.05
N ALA A 33 13.52 -0.21 2.91
CA ALA A 33 12.09 -0.41 3.20
C ALA A 33 11.84 -0.79 4.64
N THR A 34 10.74 -0.30 5.18
CA THR A 34 10.19 -0.70 6.48
C THR A 34 8.70 -0.93 6.27
N GLY A 35 8.20 -2.07 6.73
CA GLY A 35 6.78 -2.34 6.51
C GLY A 35 6.25 -3.57 7.22
N PHE A 36 4.98 -3.86 6.94
CA PHE A 36 4.27 -4.99 7.53
C PHE A 36 3.08 -5.36 6.64
N GLU A 37 2.47 -6.48 6.96
CA GLU A 37 1.29 -6.98 6.26
C GLU A 37 0.07 -6.98 7.17
N ILE A 38 -1.06 -6.57 6.62
CA ILE A 38 -2.39 -6.77 7.22
C ILE A 38 -3.01 -7.96 6.51
N VAL A 39 -3.44 -8.94 7.29
CA VAL A 39 -3.89 -10.24 6.78
C VAL A 39 -5.37 -10.45 7.05
N ASP A 40 -6.11 -10.83 6.00
CA ASP A 40 -7.45 -11.37 6.11
C ASP A 40 -7.36 -12.83 6.59
N PRO A 41 -7.97 -13.18 7.75
CA PRO A 41 -7.92 -14.57 8.26
C PRO A 41 -8.49 -15.60 7.30
N GLU A 42 -9.41 -15.22 6.41
CA GLU A 42 -10.00 -16.10 5.41
C GLU A 42 -9.13 -16.28 4.17
N GLY A 43 -8.03 -15.54 4.08
CA GLY A 43 -7.07 -15.66 2.98
C GLY A 43 -7.52 -15.05 1.67
N CYS A 44 -8.54 -14.16 1.68
CA CYS A 44 -9.03 -13.54 0.45
C CYS A 44 -8.11 -12.43 -0.04
N PHE A 45 -7.42 -11.76 0.87
CA PHE A 45 -6.53 -10.64 0.53
C PHE A 45 -5.46 -10.41 1.59
N ARG A 46 -4.44 -9.63 1.21
CA ARG A 46 -3.43 -9.05 2.12
C ARG A 46 -3.23 -7.60 1.73
N ILE A 47 -2.88 -6.76 2.70
CA ILE A 47 -2.52 -5.36 2.47
C ILE A 47 -1.09 -5.17 2.96
N HIS A 48 -0.21 -4.75 2.06
CA HIS A 48 1.17 -4.43 2.39
C HIS A 48 1.30 -2.93 2.56
N ILE A 49 1.85 -2.50 3.70
CA ILE A 49 2.13 -1.09 3.95
C ILE A 49 3.63 -0.95 4.14
N LYS A 50 4.27 -0.18 3.27
CA LYS A 50 5.73 -0.04 3.27
C LYS A 50 6.16 1.40 3.11
N GLY A 51 7.11 1.82 3.97
CA GLY A 51 7.89 3.03 3.72
C GLY A 51 9.15 2.61 2.96
N GLU A 52 9.44 3.28 1.85
CA GLU A 52 10.56 2.92 0.98
C GLU A 52 11.38 4.14 0.61
N HIS A 53 12.66 3.90 0.30
CA HIS A 53 13.58 4.93 -0.18
C HIS A 53 13.96 4.64 -1.62
N TRP A 54 13.48 5.50 -2.53
CA TRP A 54 13.77 5.43 -3.97
C TRP A 54 14.17 6.80 -4.48
N ASP A 55 15.00 6.84 -5.53
CA ASP A 55 15.30 8.08 -6.23
C ASP A 55 14.11 8.54 -7.08
N GLU A 56 13.27 7.60 -7.50
CA GLU A 56 12.08 7.83 -8.31
C GLU A 56 10.93 8.34 -7.45
N ASN A 57 10.13 9.27 -8.00
CA ASN A 57 8.85 9.64 -7.41
C ASN A 57 7.81 8.54 -7.69
N SER A 58 6.60 8.68 -7.17
CA SER A 58 5.56 7.66 -7.30
C SER A 58 5.22 7.33 -8.76
N TYR A 59 5.12 8.32 -9.63
CA TYR A 59 4.86 8.10 -11.05
C TYR A 59 6.00 7.34 -11.72
N GLU A 60 7.23 7.80 -11.51
CA GLU A 60 8.42 7.18 -12.08
C GLU A 60 8.61 5.76 -11.58
N PHE A 61 8.27 5.51 -10.32
CA PHE A 61 8.33 4.16 -9.75
C PHE A 61 7.43 3.20 -10.53
N PHE A 62 6.18 3.57 -10.76
CA PHE A 62 5.27 2.71 -11.52
C PHE A 62 5.75 2.52 -12.96
N GLU A 63 6.28 3.55 -13.56
CA GLU A 63 6.72 3.50 -14.95
C GLU A 63 8.02 2.70 -15.12
N LYS A 64 9.01 2.91 -14.24
CA LYS A 64 10.37 2.38 -14.42
C LYS A 64 10.65 1.12 -13.63
N ILE A 65 10.00 0.94 -12.48
CA ILE A 65 10.32 -0.13 -11.53
C ILE A 65 9.29 -1.25 -11.60
N ILE A 66 8.01 -0.94 -11.41
CA ILE A 66 6.95 -1.95 -11.30
C ILE A 66 6.69 -2.67 -12.64
N CYS A 67 6.62 -1.93 -13.72
CA CYS A 67 6.23 -2.50 -15.02
C CYS A 67 7.15 -3.60 -15.54
N PRO A 68 8.47 -3.58 -15.32
CA PRO A 68 9.38 -4.63 -15.78
C PRO A 68 9.31 -5.95 -15.01
N PHE A 69 8.60 -6.03 -13.87
CA PHE A 69 8.64 -7.20 -13.01
C PHE A 69 7.66 -8.33 -13.37
N GLY A 70 7.15 -8.35 -14.59
CA GLY A 70 6.31 -9.47 -15.05
C GLY A 70 4.84 -9.38 -14.65
N TYR A 71 4.42 -8.28 -14.06
CA TYR A 71 3.01 -8.02 -13.82
C TYR A 71 2.33 -7.49 -15.07
N GLU A 72 1.09 -7.89 -15.31
CA GLU A 72 0.29 -7.28 -16.35
C GLU A 72 -0.32 -5.99 -15.82
N ARG A 73 0.08 -4.88 -16.43
CA ARG A 73 -0.44 -3.56 -16.09
C ARG A 73 -1.86 -3.40 -16.61
N LEU A 74 -2.77 -2.93 -15.76
CA LEU A 74 -4.17 -2.73 -16.09
C LEU A 74 -4.51 -1.24 -16.01
N GLY A 75 -4.65 -0.61 -17.18
CA GLY A 75 -4.96 0.81 -17.25
C GLY A 75 -3.76 1.72 -17.11
N LYS A 76 -4.01 2.96 -16.71
CA LYS A 76 -3.01 4.03 -16.63
C LYS A 76 -2.56 4.25 -15.19
N ILE A 77 -1.35 4.81 -15.04
CA ILE A 77 -0.92 5.36 -13.76
C ILE A 77 -1.77 6.60 -13.50
N GLU A 78 -2.51 6.60 -12.39
CA GLU A 78 -3.45 7.68 -12.07
C GLU A 78 -2.98 8.48 -10.85
N PRO A 79 -3.12 9.82 -10.89
CA PRO A 79 -2.84 10.63 -9.70
C PRO A 79 -3.87 10.35 -8.61
N VAL A 80 -3.42 10.34 -7.35
CA VAL A 80 -4.29 10.17 -6.19
C VAL A 80 -3.93 11.14 -5.09
N GLU A 81 -4.94 11.48 -4.30
CA GLU A 81 -4.79 12.25 -3.09
C GLU A 81 -5.57 11.55 -1.99
N ASN A 82 -4.97 11.39 -0.82
CA ASN A 82 -5.61 10.75 0.33
C ASN A 82 -5.13 11.42 1.62
N ASN A 83 -6.04 12.12 2.31
CA ASN A 83 -5.74 12.78 3.58
C ASN A 83 -4.44 13.60 3.53
N GLU A 84 -4.36 14.53 2.58
CA GLU A 84 -3.22 15.43 2.36
C GLU A 84 -1.95 14.76 1.80
N MET A 85 -1.98 13.47 1.55
CA MET A 85 -0.91 12.77 0.86
C MET A 85 -1.20 12.72 -0.64
N HIS A 86 -0.18 12.93 -1.45
CA HIS A 86 -0.27 12.95 -2.91
C HIS A 86 0.63 11.89 -3.52
N GLY A 87 0.15 11.28 -4.58
CA GLY A 87 0.93 10.27 -5.29
C GLY A 87 0.19 9.73 -6.50
N HIS A 88 0.42 8.47 -6.77
CA HIS A 88 -0.18 7.79 -7.92
C HIS A 88 -0.63 6.39 -7.53
N LYS A 89 -1.54 5.82 -8.33
CA LYS A 89 -1.97 4.44 -8.19
C LYS A 89 -1.93 3.71 -9.51
N LEU A 90 -1.83 2.39 -9.43
CA LEU A 90 -1.84 1.52 -10.57
C LEU A 90 -2.52 0.19 -10.20
N TRP A 91 -3.37 -0.30 -11.11
CA TRP A 91 -3.87 -1.67 -11.04
C TRP A 91 -2.98 -2.57 -11.88
N TYR A 92 -2.69 -3.75 -11.36
CA TYR A 92 -1.95 -4.76 -12.10
C TYR A 92 -2.36 -6.15 -11.63
N GLN A 93 -1.95 -7.18 -12.34
CA GLN A 93 -2.28 -8.56 -12.01
C GLN A 93 -1.15 -9.49 -12.38
N ASP A 94 -1.16 -10.66 -11.76
CA ASP A 94 -0.42 -11.83 -12.20
C ASP A 94 -1.40 -13.02 -12.35
N SER A 95 -0.88 -14.26 -12.49
CA SER A 95 -1.74 -15.43 -12.71
C SER A 95 -2.66 -15.76 -11.54
N LYS A 96 -2.36 -15.26 -10.33
CA LYS A 96 -3.10 -15.64 -9.11
C LYS A 96 -3.77 -14.47 -8.40
N PHE A 97 -3.27 -13.27 -8.59
CA PHE A 97 -3.68 -12.11 -7.79
C PHE A 97 -4.02 -10.91 -8.64
N ASN A 98 -4.99 -10.16 -8.14
CA ASN A 98 -5.27 -8.79 -8.58
C ASN A 98 -4.67 -7.84 -7.56
N TYR A 99 -4.08 -6.75 -8.04
CA TYR A 99 -3.43 -5.75 -7.18
C TYR A 99 -3.96 -4.36 -7.49
N VAL A 100 -4.08 -3.55 -6.45
CA VAL A 100 -4.07 -2.09 -6.57
C VAL A 100 -2.99 -1.56 -5.62
N GLU A 101 -2.12 -0.73 -6.14
CA GLU A 101 -1.06 -0.09 -5.36
C GLU A 101 -1.25 1.41 -5.37
N TYR A 102 -1.29 2.00 -4.17
CA TYR A 102 -1.21 3.43 -3.95
C TYR A 102 0.18 3.76 -3.46
N ARG A 103 0.85 4.69 -4.12
CA ARG A 103 2.18 5.11 -3.72
C ARG A 103 2.17 6.63 -3.52
N PHE A 104 2.42 7.04 -2.29
CA PHE A 104 2.40 8.45 -1.90
C PHE A 104 3.83 8.99 -1.78
N ASP A 105 4.05 10.19 -2.33
CA ASP A 105 5.33 10.87 -2.25
C ASP A 105 5.46 11.58 -0.89
N LEU A 106 6.62 11.46 -0.28
CA LEU A 106 6.93 12.08 1.01
C LEU A 106 7.87 13.27 0.82
N PRO A 107 7.89 14.21 1.78
CA PRO A 107 8.85 15.31 1.74
C PRO A 107 10.28 14.79 1.69
N LYS A 108 11.14 15.48 0.95
CA LYS A 108 12.55 15.15 0.84
C LYS A 108 13.27 15.33 2.18
N GLY A 109 14.30 14.52 2.39
CA GLY A 109 15.16 14.59 3.56
C GLY A 109 14.78 13.64 4.69
N GLY A 110 13.66 12.93 4.58
CA GLY A 110 13.27 11.91 5.54
C GLY A 110 13.93 10.55 5.25
N LYS A 111 13.69 9.59 6.15
CA LYS A 111 14.17 8.22 6.00
C LYS A 111 13.60 7.53 4.77
N HIS A 112 12.35 7.81 4.45
CA HIS A 112 11.66 7.25 3.29
C HIS A 112 11.27 8.35 2.32
N THR A 113 11.22 8.03 1.03
CA THR A 113 10.81 8.94 -0.03
C THR A 113 9.40 8.70 -0.51
N ASN A 114 8.88 7.50 -0.29
CA ASN A 114 7.47 7.21 -0.54
C ASN A 114 6.92 6.13 0.38
N ILE A 115 5.58 6.12 0.47
CA ILE A 115 4.81 5.12 1.19
C ILE A 115 4.00 4.35 0.13
N SER A 116 4.09 3.02 0.19
CA SER A 116 3.35 2.12 -0.68
C SER A 116 2.29 1.38 0.10
N ILE A 117 1.05 1.41 -0.39
CA ILE A 117 -0.06 0.64 0.13
C ILE A 117 -0.54 -0.29 -0.99
N ILE A 118 -0.36 -1.59 -0.82
CA ILE A 118 -0.69 -2.58 -1.84
C ILE A 118 -1.77 -3.50 -1.33
N LEU A 119 -2.93 -3.50 -1.99
CA LEU A 119 -3.95 -4.53 -1.77
C LEU A 119 -3.70 -5.65 -2.79
N LYS A 120 -3.41 -6.84 -2.27
CA LYS A 120 -3.17 -8.06 -3.03
C LYS A 120 -4.31 -9.02 -2.75
N ALA A 121 -5.12 -9.32 -3.75
CA ALA A 121 -6.32 -10.14 -3.60
C ALA A 121 -6.27 -11.38 -4.47
N ASP A 122 -6.72 -12.51 -3.92
CA ASP A 122 -6.91 -13.75 -4.67
C ASP A 122 -7.92 -13.49 -5.80
N ASN A 123 -7.50 -13.64 -7.05
CA ASN A 123 -8.33 -13.30 -8.20
C ASN A 123 -9.51 -14.25 -8.41
N THR A 124 -9.56 -15.39 -7.71
CA THR A 124 -10.72 -16.27 -7.70
C THR A 124 -11.79 -15.84 -6.70
N LYS A 125 -11.47 -14.93 -5.78
CA LYS A 125 -12.37 -14.50 -4.70
C LYS A 125 -12.76 -13.03 -4.82
N ILE A 126 -11.87 -12.17 -5.30
CA ILE A 126 -12.11 -10.74 -5.42
C ILE A 126 -11.75 -10.31 -6.83
N THR A 127 -12.73 -9.81 -7.57
CA THR A 127 -12.51 -9.34 -8.94
C THR A 127 -11.81 -7.98 -8.94
N LEU A 128 -11.23 -7.62 -10.08
CA LEU A 128 -10.55 -6.35 -10.24
C LEU A 128 -11.47 -5.17 -9.92
N SER A 129 -12.72 -5.22 -10.36
CA SER A 129 -13.69 -4.15 -10.10
C SER A 129 -14.10 -4.02 -8.63
N GLU A 130 -13.89 -5.05 -7.83
CA GLU A 130 -14.22 -5.08 -6.40
C GLU A 130 -13.08 -4.62 -5.49
N LEU A 131 -11.85 -4.54 -6.00
CA LEU A 131 -10.65 -4.31 -5.18
C LEU A 131 -10.79 -3.10 -4.25
N GLU A 132 -11.11 -1.94 -4.80
CA GLU A 132 -11.16 -0.71 -4.01
C GLU A 132 -12.42 -0.59 -3.16
N ASN A 133 -13.33 -1.55 -3.26
CA ASN A 133 -14.54 -1.64 -2.45
C ASN A 133 -14.42 -2.67 -1.32
N VAL A 134 -13.28 -3.34 -1.17
CA VAL A 134 -13.03 -4.22 -0.02
C VAL A 134 -13.16 -3.39 1.26
N PRO A 135 -14.10 -3.71 2.16
CA PRO A 135 -14.39 -2.85 3.32
C PRO A 135 -13.19 -2.53 4.21
N VAL A 136 -12.33 -3.52 4.44
CA VAL A 136 -11.10 -3.34 5.23
C VAL A 136 -10.18 -2.32 4.56
N PHE A 137 -10.01 -2.40 3.24
CA PHE A 137 -9.18 -1.47 2.50
C PHE A 137 -9.74 -0.05 2.55
N VAL A 138 -11.05 0.09 2.35
CA VAL A 138 -11.74 1.40 2.41
C VAL A 138 -11.54 2.04 3.79
N THR A 139 -11.76 1.28 4.86
CA THR A 139 -11.60 1.75 6.23
C THR A 139 -10.16 2.16 6.51
N LEU A 140 -9.19 1.32 6.10
CA LEU A 140 -7.78 1.61 6.26
C LEU A 140 -7.39 2.92 5.58
N MET A 141 -7.77 3.09 4.32
CA MET A 141 -7.41 4.28 3.55
C MET A 141 -8.02 5.56 4.14
N LYS A 142 -9.22 5.49 4.69
CA LYS A 142 -9.83 6.64 5.38
C LYS A 142 -9.07 7.03 6.66
N SER A 143 -8.49 6.06 7.35
CA SER A 143 -7.76 6.31 8.59
C SER A 143 -6.30 6.71 8.37
N LEU A 144 -5.75 6.39 7.21
CA LEU A 144 -4.36 6.65 6.86
C LEU A 144 -4.10 8.14 6.74
N ARG A 145 -3.07 8.63 7.44
CA ARG A 145 -2.71 10.05 7.39
C ARG A 145 -1.22 10.26 7.64
N PRO A 146 -0.66 11.39 7.16
CA PRO A 146 0.72 11.75 7.48
C PRO A 146 0.86 12.12 8.96
N GLU A 147 2.05 11.92 9.48
CA GLU A 147 2.42 12.30 10.85
C GLU A 147 3.51 13.35 10.89
#